data_c7761674f9bd97453061f251fba15c77
#
_entry.id   c7761674f9bd97453061f251fba15c77
#
_cell.length_a   1.000
_cell.length_b   1.000
_cell.length_c   1.000
_cell.angle_alpha   90.00
_cell.angle_beta   90.00
_cell.angle_gamma   90.00
#
_symmetry.space_group_name_H-M   'P 1'
#
loop_
_entity.id
_entity.type
_entity.pdbx_description
1 polymer ?
#
loop_
_entity_poly.entity_id
_entity_poly.type
_entity_poly.pdbx_seq_one_letter_code
_entity_poly.pdbx_strand_id
1 'polypeptide(L)'
;MKKSFLLIFVAVMTFSVPCFCAEVEEPEQIDKTWNDIGKQGKQLLKDFGNFFKNAGERMGKDIEDASESAGKKITDTSKQIGNQFKQAAKDLFTVKCKGTWVYKSKRTKTTIIVNEDGTMEISQRTGLDVNYWKGHYSGTAHFLTFDIYMKGKKSFFSDKSKESYETWYITYTVEGDSMTVSSNDIPTDESGTNFAEEVVFTKSE
;
A
#
# COMPACT_ATOMS: atom_id res chain seq x y z
N MET A 1 -17.97 28.23 21.12
CA MET A 1 -17.20 27.02 21.47
C MET A 1 -16.85 26.11 20.28
N LYS A 2 -16.74 26.66 19.03
CA LYS A 2 -16.47 25.84 17.80
C LYS A 2 -15.03 25.91 17.29
N LYS A 3 -14.14 26.69 17.91
CA LYS A 3 -12.76 26.90 17.42
C LYS A 3 -11.68 26.07 18.12
N SER A 4 -11.98 25.47 19.28
CA SER A 4 -10.97 24.69 20.04
C SER A 4 -10.84 23.24 19.57
N PHE A 5 -11.82 22.67 18.87
CA PHE A 5 -11.79 21.29 18.40
C PHE A 5 -10.90 21.10 17.17
N LEU A 6 -10.74 22.14 16.35
CA LEU A 6 -9.92 22.09 15.13
C LEU A 6 -8.40 22.10 15.43
N LEU A 7 -8.01 22.72 16.55
CA LEU A 7 -6.59 22.85 16.94
C LEU A 7 -5.99 21.54 17.48
N ILE A 8 -6.82 20.67 18.07
CA ILE A 8 -6.38 19.37 18.58
C ILE A 8 -6.11 18.39 17.43
N PHE A 9 -6.87 18.48 16.34
CA PHE A 9 -6.72 17.59 15.19
C PHE A 9 -5.44 17.88 14.37
N VAL A 10 -5.01 19.14 14.32
CA VAL A 10 -3.77 19.54 13.61
C VAL A 10 -2.52 19.16 14.41
N ALA A 11 -2.60 19.17 15.75
CA ALA A 11 -1.47 18.82 16.61
C ALA A 11 -1.11 17.31 16.58
N VAL A 12 -2.06 16.44 16.28
CA VAL A 12 -1.81 14.98 16.20
C VAL A 12 -1.14 14.58 14.87
N MET A 13 -1.31 15.37 13.80
CA MET A 13 -0.73 15.08 12.49
C MET A 13 0.71 15.59 12.30
N THR A 14 1.21 16.44 13.23
CA THR A 14 2.57 17.00 13.14
C THR A 14 3.61 16.24 13.95
N PHE A 15 3.21 15.24 14.72
CA PHE A 15 4.13 14.38 15.47
C PHE A 15 4.28 13.03 14.78
N SER A 16 5.36 12.90 14.08
CA SER A 16 6.08 11.67 13.74
C SER A 16 6.37 11.47 12.26
N VAL A 17 7.25 12.31 11.74
CA VAL A 17 8.26 11.76 10.82
C VAL A 17 9.60 11.95 11.52
N PRO A 18 10.13 10.96 12.22
CA PRO A 18 11.55 10.98 12.55
C PRO A 18 12.29 10.87 11.22
N CYS A 19 13.03 11.92 10.89
CA CYS A 19 14.04 11.91 9.86
C CYS A 19 15.10 10.85 10.29
N PHE A 20 14.96 9.63 9.82
CA PHE A 20 15.95 8.58 9.99
C PHE A 20 16.94 8.67 8.84
N CYS A 21 17.96 9.52 9.01
CA CYS A 21 19.27 9.23 8.45
C CYS A 21 19.88 8.18 9.37
N ALA A 22 19.77 6.91 9.04
CA ALA A 22 20.39 5.81 9.76
C ALA A 22 21.11 4.90 8.79
N GLU A 23 22.29 4.52 9.22
CA GLU A 23 23.18 3.50 8.68
C GLU A 23 22.41 2.27 8.17
N VAL A 24 22.92 1.69 7.09
CA VAL A 24 22.40 0.48 6.45
C VAL A 24 22.48 -0.67 7.46
N GLU A 25 21.37 -0.96 8.14
CA GLU A 25 21.20 -2.13 8.98
C GLU A 25 20.78 -3.35 8.15
N GLU A 26 21.23 -4.53 8.59
CA GLU A 26 21.04 -5.81 7.90
C GLU A 26 19.56 -6.17 7.65
N PRO A 27 19.24 -6.93 6.56
CA PRO A 27 17.86 -7.19 6.10
C PRO A 27 16.93 -7.86 7.14
N GLU A 28 17.47 -8.61 8.10
CA GLU A 28 16.66 -9.25 9.17
C GLU A 28 16.00 -8.26 10.15
N GLN A 29 16.58 -7.07 10.32
CA GLN A 29 16.01 -6.05 11.21
C GLN A 29 14.84 -5.31 10.57
N ILE A 30 14.87 -5.12 9.25
CA ILE A 30 13.81 -4.42 8.51
C ILE A 30 12.50 -5.21 8.59
N ASP A 31 12.55 -6.52 8.43
CA ASP A 31 11.36 -7.38 8.44
C ASP A 31 10.67 -7.42 9.81
N LYS A 32 11.45 -7.41 10.91
CA LYS A 32 10.92 -7.29 12.28
C LYS A 32 10.26 -5.92 12.50
N THR A 33 10.86 -4.85 12.01
CA THR A 33 10.34 -3.48 12.19
C THR A 33 9.01 -3.30 11.47
N TRP A 34 8.84 -3.82 10.25
CA TRP A 34 7.57 -3.75 9.52
C TRP A 34 6.47 -4.60 10.14
N ASN A 35 6.79 -5.79 10.64
CA ASN A 35 5.86 -6.62 11.41
C ASN A 35 5.42 -5.94 12.71
N ASP A 36 6.33 -5.24 13.38
CA ASP A 36 6.04 -4.51 14.62
C ASP A 36 5.24 -3.24 14.36
N ILE A 37 5.50 -2.50 13.28
CA ILE A 37 4.68 -1.38 12.82
C ILE A 37 3.26 -1.86 12.46
N GLY A 38 3.13 -2.99 11.78
CA GLY A 38 1.84 -3.60 11.48
C GLY A 38 1.06 -4.03 12.74
N LYS A 39 1.75 -4.58 13.75
CA LYS A 39 1.16 -4.93 15.05
C LYS A 39 0.78 -3.68 15.85
N GLN A 40 1.65 -2.68 15.89
CA GLN A 40 1.39 -1.40 16.56
C GLN A 40 0.23 -0.65 15.91
N GLY A 41 0.15 -0.65 14.57
CA GLY A 41 -0.98 -0.07 13.85
C GLY A 41 -2.31 -0.75 14.16
N LYS A 42 -2.33 -2.09 14.25
CA LYS A 42 -3.52 -2.86 14.68
C LYS A 42 -3.89 -2.58 16.14
N GLN A 43 -2.89 -2.45 17.01
CA GLN A 43 -3.11 -2.12 18.42
C GLN A 43 -3.65 -0.70 18.59
N LEU A 44 -3.07 0.29 17.89
CA LEU A 44 -3.57 1.67 17.87
C LEU A 44 -5.03 1.74 17.40
N LEU A 45 -5.40 1.03 16.33
CA LEU A 45 -6.77 0.97 15.85
C LEU A 45 -7.71 0.36 16.88
N LYS A 46 -7.26 -0.68 17.60
CA LYS A 46 -8.02 -1.31 18.67
C LYS A 46 -8.20 -0.38 19.89
N ASP A 47 -7.14 0.32 20.26
CA ASP A 47 -7.15 1.25 21.40
C ASP A 47 -8.01 2.48 21.09
N PHE A 48 -7.95 3.01 19.86
CA PHE A 48 -8.87 4.05 19.38
C PHE A 48 -10.33 3.57 19.40
N GLY A 49 -10.60 2.36 18.91
CA GLY A 49 -11.93 1.78 18.96
C GLY A 49 -12.46 1.65 20.39
N ASN A 50 -11.62 1.22 21.34
CA ASN A 50 -11.97 1.13 22.75
C ASN A 50 -12.14 2.51 23.41
N PHE A 51 -11.31 3.49 23.05
CA PHE A 51 -11.45 4.86 23.53
C PHE A 51 -12.79 5.47 23.14
N PHE A 52 -13.22 5.33 21.87
CA PHE A 52 -14.50 5.85 21.43
C PHE A 52 -15.68 5.08 22.01
N LYS A 53 -15.54 3.76 22.22
CA LYS A 53 -16.56 2.98 22.92
C LYS A 53 -16.74 3.46 24.35
N ASN A 54 -15.65 3.62 25.09
CA ASN A 54 -15.67 4.07 26.49
C ASN A 54 -16.13 5.54 26.62
N ALA A 55 -15.75 6.41 25.67
CA ALA A 55 -16.21 7.80 25.62
C ALA A 55 -17.72 7.87 25.34
N GLY A 56 -18.22 7.03 24.40
CA GLY A 56 -19.65 6.91 24.10
C GLY A 56 -20.46 6.38 25.28
N GLU A 57 -19.95 5.39 26.01
CA GLU A 57 -20.60 4.84 27.21
C GLU A 57 -20.62 5.83 28.38
N ARG A 58 -19.55 6.62 28.57
CA ARG A 58 -19.51 7.67 29.62
C ARG A 58 -20.43 8.83 29.26
N MET A 59 -20.42 9.32 28.03
CA MET A 59 -21.35 10.36 27.56
C MET A 59 -22.80 9.90 27.62
N GLY A 60 -23.08 8.60 27.37
CA GLY A 60 -24.43 8.04 27.49
C GLY A 60 -24.95 8.05 28.93
N LYS A 61 -24.11 7.81 29.93
CA LYS A 61 -24.50 7.84 31.35
C LYS A 61 -24.75 9.25 31.89
N ASP A 62 -23.98 10.24 31.41
CA ASP A 62 -24.14 11.64 31.85
C ASP A 62 -25.33 12.34 31.17
N ILE A 63 -25.96 11.72 30.15
CA ILE A 63 -27.06 12.27 29.36
C ILE A 63 -28.40 11.56 29.65
N GLU A 64 -28.41 10.60 30.56
CA GLU A 64 -29.66 9.89 30.92
C GLU A 64 -30.79 10.82 31.41
N ASP A 65 -30.42 12.03 31.88
CA ASP A 65 -31.36 13.10 32.29
C ASP A 65 -31.72 14.12 31.18
N ALA A 66 -31.11 14.02 29.99
CA ALA A 66 -31.34 14.97 28.89
C ALA A 66 -31.78 14.27 27.60
N SER A 67 -33.08 14.01 27.52
CA SER A 67 -33.86 13.65 26.33
C SER A 67 -33.32 12.53 25.42
N GLU A 68 -34.07 11.46 25.30
CA GLU A 68 -33.92 10.28 24.42
C GLU A 68 -33.51 10.60 22.97
N SER A 69 -33.81 11.77 22.46
CA SER A 69 -33.50 12.22 21.09
C SER A 69 -32.03 12.62 20.91
N ALA A 70 -31.36 13.18 21.95
CA ALA A 70 -29.98 13.59 21.89
C ALA A 70 -29.05 12.39 22.01
N GLY A 71 -29.35 11.42 22.87
CA GLY A 71 -28.58 10.18 23.01
C GLY A 71 -28.52 9.35 21.72
N LYS A 72 -29.67 9.26 21.01
CA LYS A 72 -29.75 8.53 19.74
C LYS A 72 -28.90 9.17 18.65
N LYS A 73 -28.94 10.50 18.53
CA LYS A 73 -28.09 11.24 17.56
C LYS A 73 -26.60 11.09 17.83
N ILE A 74 -26.17 11.10 19.12
CA ILE A 74 -24.76 10.92 19.49
C ILE A 74 -24.30 9.51 19.18
N THR A 75 -25.12 8.50 19.47
CA THR A 75 -24.82 7.08 19.17
C THR A 75 -24.69 6.84 17.67
N ASP A 76 -25.60 7.41 16.86
CA ASP A 76 -25.58 7.27 15.41
C ASP A 76 -24.36 7.99 14.80
N THR A 77 -24.02 9.17 15.27
CA THR A 77 -22.82 9.91 14.85
C THR A 77 -21.53 9.14 15.20
N SER A 78 -21.45 8.55 16.39
CA SER A 78 -20.29 7.74 16.81
C SER A 78 -20.14 6.48 15.98
N LYS A 79 -21.24 5.81 15.62
CA LYS A 79 -21.24 4.66 14.71
C LYS A 79 -20.81 5.07 13.29
N GLN A 80 -21.29 6.19 12.77
CA GLN A 80 -20.88 6.71 11.47
C GLN A 80 -19.39 7.01 11.41
N ILE A 81 -18.85 7.71 12.43
CA ILE A 81 -17.41 7.98 12.54
C ILE A 81 -16.63 6.67 12.60
N GLY A 82 -17.02 5.72 13.45
CA GLY A 82 -16.37 4.42 13.54
C GLY A 82 -16.36 3.63 12.22
N ASN A 83 -17.46 3.69 11.45
CA ASN A 83 -17.55 3.05 10.14
C ASN A 83 -16.68 3.77 9.10
N GLN A 84 -16.63 5.10 9.10
CA GLN A 84 -15.75 5.87 8.22
C GLN A 84 -14.27 5.58 8.50
N PHE A 85 -13.87 5.47 9.77
CA PHE A 85 -12.49 5.08 10.12
C PHE A 85 -12.16 3.65 9.68
N LYS A 86 -13.06 2.70 9.88
CA LYS A 86 -12.86 1.32 9.41
C LYS A 86 -12.72 1.26 7.89
N GLN A 87 -13.53 2.03 7.17
CA GLN A 87 -13.46 2.09 5.71
C GLN A 87 -12.15 2.75 5.25
N ALA A 88 -11.77 3.88 5.84
CA ALA A 88 -10.51 4.55 5.52
C ALA A 88 -9.28 3.67 5.81
N ALA A 89 -9.28 2.96 6.94
CA ALA A 89 -8.23 1.99 7.24
C ALA A 89 -8.20 0.85 6.22
N LYS A 90 -9.37 0.28 5.87
CA LYS A 90 -9.47 -0.76 4.85
C LYS A 90 -8.93 -0.27 3.50
N ASP A 91 -9.28 0.97 3.12
CA ASP A 91 -8.84 1.55 1.85
C ASP A 91 -7.32 1.79 1.81
N LEU A 92 -6.71 2.15 2.94
CA LEU A 92 -5.26 2.32 3.06
C LEU A 92 -4.49 0.99 2.95
N PHE A 93 -5.04 -0.09 3.52
CA PHE A 93 -4.40 -1.41 3.54
C PHE A 93 -4.83 -2.32 2.38
N THR A 94 -5.62 -1.82 1.43
CA THR A 94 -6.03 -2.60 0.26
C THR A 94 -5.14 -2.25 -0.93
N VAL A 95 -4.50 -3.26 -1.52
CA VAL A 95 -3.76 -3.10 -2.78
C VAL A 95 -4.73 -2.76 -3.90
N LYS A 96 -4.53 -1.59 -4.54
CA LYS A 96 -5.44 -1.02 -5.55
C LYS A 96 -4.99 -1.29 -6.99
N CYS A 97 -3.77 -1.79 -7.18
CA CYS A 97 -3.19 -1.97 -8.52
C CYS A 97 -3.40 -3.38 -9.10
N LYS A 98 -4.44 -4.11 -8.66
CA LYS A 98 -4.74 -5.44 -9.22
C LYS A 98 -5.13 -5.36 -10.68
N GLY A 99 -4.64 -6.33 -11.46
CA GLY A 99 -4.84 -6.42 -12.90
C GLY A 99 -3.55 -6.41 -13.70
N THR A 100 -3.68 -6.17 -15.01
CA THR A 100 -2.55 -6.13 -15.94
C THR A 100 -2.28 -4.70 -16.37
N TRP A 101 -1.04 -4.28 -16.19
CA TRP A 101 -0.56 -2.93 -16.47
C TRP A 101 0.57 -2.96 -17.48
N VAL A 102 0.52 -2.09 -18.47
CA VAL A 102 1.44 -2.10 -19.61
C VAL A 102 2.05 -0.72 -19.81
N TYR A 103 3.37 -0.71 -19.87
CA TYR A 103 4.14 0.44 -20.35
C TYR A 103 4.84 0.06 -21.66
N LYS A 104 4.79 0.93 -22.64
CA LYS A 104 5.46 0.76 -23.95
C LYS A 104 6.45 1.89 -24.16
N SER A 105 7.72 1.57 -24.25
CA SER A 105 8.77 2.44 -24.74
C SER A 105 9.04 2.16 -26.25
N LYS A 106 10.08 2.78 -26.80
CA LYS A 106 10.37 2.67 -28.25
C LYS A 106 10.52 1.21 -28.76
N ARG A 107 11.11 0.34 -27.96
CA ARG A 107 11.45 -1.05 -28.36
C ARG A 107 11.00 -2.08 -27.33
N THR A 108 10.74 -1.64 -26.11
CA THR A 108 10.41 -2.53 -24.98
C THR A 108 8.97 -2.34 -24.53
N LYS A 109 8.33 -3.45 -24.21
CA LYS A 109 7.05 -3.50 -23.53
C LYS A 109 7.28 -4.06 -22.13
N THR A 110 7.08 -3.25 -21.09
CA THR A 110 7.07 -3.71 -19.71
C THR A 110 5.63 -3.99 -19.29
N THR A 111 5.41 -5.16 -18.71
CA THR A 111 4.09 -5.57 -18.20
C THR A 111 4.21 -5.93 -16.73
N ILE A 112 3.30 -5.42 -15.92
CA ILE A 112 3.12 -5.74 -14.51
C ILE A 112 1.75 -6.41 -14.37
N ILE A 113 1.72 -7.63 -13.83
CA ILE A 113 0.50 -8.39 -13.56
C ILE A 113 0.41 -8.58 -12.05
N VAL A 114 -0.65 -8.08 -11.43
CA VAL A 114 -0.94 -8.20 -10.01
C VAL A 114 -2.22 -9.01 -9.84
N ASN A 115 -2.09 -10.26 -9.43
CA ASN A 115 -3.19 -11.20 -9.34
C ASN A 115 -3.96 -11.10 -8.01
N GLU A 116 -5.20 -11.56 -7.99
CA GLU A 116 -6.04 -11.61 -6.79
C GLU A 116 -5.52 -12.60 -5.73
N ASP A 117 -4.78 -13.63 -6.15
CA ASP A 117 -4.25 -14.69 -5.29
C ASP A 117 -2.96 -14.32 -4.54
N GLY A 118 -2.50 -13.06 -4.66
CA GLY A 118 -1.27 -12.59 -4.02
C GLY A 118 -0.01 -12.85 -4.84
N THR A 119 -0.13 -13.34 -6.08
CA THR A 119 1.01 -13.48 -6.99
C THR A 119 1.19 -12.27 -7.89
N MET A 120 2.42 -12.02 -8.29
CA MET A 120 2.79 -10.91 -9.17
C MET A 120 3.82 -11.38 -10.20
N GLU A 121 3.71 -10.83 -11.40
CA GLU A 121 4.70 -11.02 -12.46
C GLU A 121 5.08 -9.66 -13.05
N ILE A 122 6.38 -9.43 -13.25
CA ILE A 122 6.91 -8.33 -14.04
C ILE A 122 7.64 -8.93 -15.23
N SER A 123 7.40 -8.40 -16.43
CA SER A 123 8.09 -8.82 -17.63
C SER A 123 8.48 -7.64 -18.51
N GLN A 124 9.65 -7.75 -19.12
CA GLN A 124 10.19 -6.77 -20.08
C GLN A 124 10.49 -7.48 -21.39
N ARG A 125 9.71 -7.16 -22.42
CA ARG A 125 9.82 -7.75 -23.74
C ARG A 125 10.50 -6.78 -24.71
N THR A 126 11.57 -7.25 -25.37
CA THR A 126 12.23 -6.54 -26.48
C THR A 126 12.30 -7.49 -27.68
N GLY A 127 11.51 -7.23 -28.69
CA GLY A 127 11.37 -8.13 -29.83
C GLY A 127 10.85 -9.51 -29.43
N LEU A 128 11.68 -10.54 -29.60
CA LEU A 128 11.36 -11.93 -29.22
C LEU A 128 11.89 -12.32 -27.85
N ASP A 129 12.69 -11.49 -27.24
CA ASP A 129 13.26 -11.73 -25.92
C ASP A 129 12.36 -11.16 -24.83
N VAL A 130 12.18 -11.92 -23.74
CA VAL A 130 11.41 -11.53 -22.57
C VAL A 130 12.21 -11.86 -21.31
N ASN A 131 12.58 -10.83 -20.56
CA ASN A 131 13.03 -11.00 -19.18
C ASN A 131 11.80 -11.02 -18.29
N TYR A 132 11.74 -11.90 -17.28
CA TYR A 132 10.60 -11.99 -16.38
C TYR A 132 11.00 -12.29 -14.94
N TRP A 133 10.17 -11.83 -14.01
CA TRP A 133 10.28 -12.04 -12.57
C TRP A 133 8.90 -12.43 -12.05
N LYS A 134 8.84 -13.50 -11.27
CA LYS A 134 7.60 -14.03 -10.67
C LYS A 134 7.79 -14.16 -9.17
N GLY A 135 6.76 -13.81 -8.42
CA GLY A 135 6.83 -13.82 -6.97
C GLY A 135 5.47 -13.62 -6.32
N HIS A 136 5.53 -13.42 -5.01
CA HIS A 136 4.38 -13.01 -4.21
C HIS A 136 4.48 -11.53 -3.90
N TYR A 137 3.35 -10.88 -3.73
CA TYR A 137 3.34 -9.50 -3.29
C TYR A 137 2.55 -9.33 -1.99
N SER A 138 2.94 -8.31 -1.25
CA SER A 138 2.20 -7.74 -0.13
C SER A 138 2.26 -6.23 -0.22
N GLY A 139 1.37 -5.52 0.46
CA GLY A 139 1.48 -4.06 0.42
C GLY A 139 0.22 -3.31 0.82
N THR A 140 0.18 -2.05 0.43
CA THR A 140 -0.86 -1.06 0.76
C THR A 140 -1.44 -0.44 -0.51
N ALA A 141 -2.25 0.60 -0.37
CA ALA A 141 -2.83 1.35 -1.49
C ALA A 141 -1.78 2.08 -2.36
N HIS A 142 -0.55 2.24 -1.89
CA HIS A 142 0.49 3.02 -2.58
C HIS A 142 1.87 2.37 -2.61
N PHE A 143 2.00 1.19 -2.03
CA PHE A 143 3.29 0.52 -1.88
C PHE A 143 3.14 -0.98 -1.98
N LEU A 144 4.03 -1.63 -2.74
CA LEU A 144 4.17 -3.08 -2.84
C LEU A 144 5.56 -3.52 -2.42
N THR A 145 5.60 -4.64 -1.71
CA THR A 145 6.78 -5.49 -1.56
C THR A 145 6.56 -6.68 -2.48
N PHE A 146 7.52 -6.97 -3.37
CA PHE A 146 7.47 -8.05 -4.34
C PHE A 146 8.60 -9.04 -4.07
N ASP A 147 8.26 -10.17 -3.47
CA ASP A 147 9.18 -11.26 -3.11
C ASP A 147 9.30 -12.22 -4.27
N ILE A 148 10.42 -12.17 -4.98
CA ILE A 148 10.67 -12.89 -6.22
C ILE A 148 11.19 -14.28 -5.90
N TYR A 149 10.45 -15.33 -6.29
CA TYR A 149 10.90 -16.72 -6.18
C TYR A 149 11.51 -17.27 -7.47
N MET A 150 11.24 -16.62 -8.62
CA MET A 150 11.74 -17.05 -9.93
C MET A 150 12.04 -15.87 -10.83
N LYS A 151 13.16 -15.93 -11.54
CA LYS A 151 13.47 -15.02 -12.65
C LYS A 151 14.03 -15.77 -13.83
N GLY A 152 13.84 -15.21 -15.04
CA GLY A 152 14.31 -15.86 -16.24
C GLY A 152 14.34 -14.98 -17.48
N LYS A 153 14.89 -15.55 -18.52
CA LYS A 153 14.89 -14.99 -19.88
C LYS A 153 14.34 -16.03 -20.85
N LYS A 154 13.30 -15.63 -21.58
CA LYS A 154 12.71 -16.40 -22.65
C LYS A 154 13.07 -15.76 -23.98
N SER A 155 13.52 -16.56 -24.94
CA SER A 155 13.79 -16.17 -26.33
C SER A 155 13.09 -17.15 -27.28
N PHE A 156 13.21 -16.93 -28.59
CA PHE A 156 12.57 -17.82 -29.57
C PHE A 156 13.02 -19.29 -29.44
N PHE A 157 14.28 -19.53 -29.06
CA PHE A 157 14.87 -20.87 -28.99
C PHE A 157 15.12 -21.40 -27.58
N SER A 158 14.89 -20.61 -26.53
CA SER A 158 15.21 -21.02 -25.17
C SER A 158 14.31 -20.34 -24.14
N ASP A 159 14.03 -21.08 -23.08
CA ASP A 159 13.43 -20.56 -21.86
C ASP A 159 14.36 -20.97 -20.72
N LYS A 160 15.06 -19.99 -20.12
CA LYS A 160 16.01 -20.22 -19.02
C LYS A 160 15.47 -19.51 -17.80
N SER A 161 15.10 -20.26 -16.79
CA SER A 161 14.66 -19.75 -15.50
C SER A 161 15.60 -20.23 -14.41
N LYS A 162 15.66 -19.49 -13.31
CA LYS A 162 16.34 -19.83 -12.08
C LYS A 162 15.55 -19.34 -10.87
N GLU A 163 15.71 -20.00 -9.75
CA GLU A 163 15.23 -19.51 -8.47
C GLU A 163 15.87 -18.16 -8.11
N SER A 164 15.14 -17.36 -7.42
CA SER A 164 15.56 -16.04 -6.93
C SER A 164 15.02 -15.82 -5.54
N TYR A 165 15.73 -15.05 -4.73
CA TYR A 165 15.35 -14.67 -3.38
C TYR A 165 15.50 -13.16 -3.21
N GLU A 166 15.12 -12.41 -4.24
CA GLU A 166 15.18 -10.96 -4.27
C GLU A 166 13.85 -10.39 -3.82
N THR A 167 13.89 -9.32 -3.05
CA THR A 167 12.72 -8.54 -2.67
C THR A 167 12.82 -7.16 -3.31
N TRP A 168 11.78 -6.77 -4.06
CA TRP A 168 11.68 -5.46 -4.68
C TRP A 168 10.66 -4.59 -3.99
N TYR A 169 10.95 -3.30 -3.91
CA TYR A 169 10.09 -2.28 -3.32
C TYR A 169 9.56 -1.36 -4.40
N ILE A 170 8.25 -1.27 -4.50
CA ILE A 170 7.57 -0.55 -5.58
C ILE A 170 6.57 0.43 -4.98
N THR A 171 6.75 1.71 -5.25
CA THR A 171 5.72 2.72 -4.98
C THR A 171 4.82 2.88 -6.20
N TYR A 172 3.53 3.10 -5.97
CA TYR A 172 2.58 3.28 -7.04
C TYR A 172 1.40 4.16 -6.66
N THR A 173 0.79 4.78 -7.66
CA THR A 173 -0.52 5.43 -7.56
C THR A 173 -1.40 4.96 -8.72
N VAL A 174 -2.71 4.78 -8.47
CA VAL A 174 -3.68 4.37 -9.49
C VAL A 174 -4.74 5.45 -9.63
N GLU A 175 -4.92 5.94 -10.85
CA GLU A 175 -5.95 6.91 -11.22
C GLU A 175 -6.67 6.42 -12.48
N GLY A 176 -7.87 5.88 -12.30
CA GLY A 176 -8.62 5.24 -13.39
C GLY A 176 -7.85 4.09 -14.01
N ASP A 177 -7.57 4.16 -15.31
CA ASP A 177 -6.81 3.17 -16.08
C ASP A 177 -5.32 3.47 -16.16
N SER A 178 -4.82 4.39 -15.37
CA SER A 178 -3.40 4.74 -15.29
C SER A 178 -2.82 4.32 -13.94
N MET A 179 -1.60 3.76 -13.96
CA MET A 179 -0.81 3.46 -12.78
C MET A 179 0.57 4.08 -12.93
N THR A 180 0.89 5.02 -12.06
CA THR A 180 2.25 5.58 -11.98
C THR A 180 3.07 4.72 -11.04
N VAL A 181 4.24 4.28 -11.48
CA VAL A 181 5.14 3.37 -10.74
C VAL A 181 6.50 4.03 -10.59
N SER A 182 7.11 3.89 -9.42
CA SER A 182 8.52 4.20 -9.16
C SER A 182 9.16 3.09 -8.33
N SER A 183 10.35 2.61 -8.77
CA SER A 183 11.12 1.58 -8.07
C SER A 183 12.57 1.60 -8.51
N ASN A 184 13.49 1.59 -7.55
CA ASN A 184 14.92 1.41 -7.81
C ASN A 184 15.30 -0.04 -8.16
N ASP A 185 14.40 -1.00 -7.86
CA ASP A 185 14.68 -2.42 -7.99
C ASP A 185 14.28 -2.98 -9.37
N ILE A 186 13.29 -2.35 -10.05
CA ILE A 186 12.93 -2.75 -11.41
C ILE A 186 14.09 -2.40 -12.36
N PRO A 187 14.68 -3.39 -13.05
CA PRO A 187 15.79 -3.12 -13.95
C PRO A 187 15.41 -2.16 -15.07
N THR A 188 16.33 -1.25 -15.41
CA THR A 188 16.24 -0.42 -16.62
C THR A 188 16.01 -1.31 -17.84
N ASP A 189 15.02 -0.97 -18.66
CA ASP A 189 14.73 -1.73 -19.87
C ASP A 189 15.75 -1.47 -20.98
N GLU A 190 15.74 -2.29 -22.04
CA GLU A 190 16.65 -2.14 -23.19
C GLU A 190 16.42 -0.85 -24.00
N SER A 191 15.35 -0.11 -23.74
CA SER A 191 15.11 1.22 -24.31
C SER A 191 15.65 2.34 -23.43
N GLY A 192 16.26 2.03 -22.29
CA GLY A 192 16.83 2.98 -21.34
C GLY A 192 15.81 3.60 -20.38
N THR A 193 14.61 2.99 -20.24
CA THR A 193 13.62 3.46 -19.27
C THR A 193 14.11 3.18 -17.86
N ASN A 194 14.29 4.22 -17.07
CA ASN A 194 14.68 4.17 -15.67
C ASN A 194 13.41 4.17 -14.79
N PHE A 195 13.14 3.06 -14.11
CA PHE A 195 11.98 2.92 -13.23
C PHE A 195 12.19 3.52 -11.83
N ALA A 196 13.38 4.03 -11.51
CA ALA A 196 13.58 4.87 -10.33
C ALA A 196 12.85 6.23 -10.47
N GLU A 197 12.61 6.66 -11.70
CA GLU A 197 11.73 7.78 -12.01
C GLU A 197 10.28 7.30 -12.15
N GLU A 198 9.34 8.24 -12.10
CA GLU A 198 7.93 7.93 -12.28
C GLU A 198 7.63 7.50 -13.72
N VAL A 199 7.10 6.29 -13.88
CA VAL A 199 6.71 5.73 -15.17
C VAL A 199 5.22 5.40 -15.15
N VAL A 200 4.48 5.88 -16.16
CA VAL A 200 3.03 5.71 -16.27
C VAL A 200 2.70 4.48 -17.09
N PHE A 201 2.04 3.51 -16.47
CA PHE A 201 1.48 2.32 -17.07
C PHE A 201 -0.01 2.53 -17.38
N THR A 202 -0.51 1.86 -18.41
CA THR A 202 -1.94 1.84 -18.75
C THR A 202 -2.50 0.45 -18.48
N LYS A 203 -3.72 0.40 -17.96
CA LYS A 203 -4.43 -0.85 -17.72
C LYS A 203 -4.70 -1.56 -19.05
N SER A 204 -4.41 -2.84 -19.09
CA SER A 204 -4.74 -3.70 -20.25
C SER A 204 -5.98 -4.50 -19.92
N GLU A 205 -6.93 -4.51 -20.84
CA GLU A 205 -8.10 -5.40 -20.80
C GLU A 205 -7.68 -6.87 -20.94
#